data_533ff9570e7e4a898d42b568c3fb64d1
#
_entry.id   533ff9570e7e4a898d42b568c3fb64d1
#
_cell.length_a   1.000
_cell.length_b   1.000
_cell.length_c   1.000
_cell.angle_alpha   90.00
_cell.angle_beta   90.00
_cell.angle_gamma   90.00
#
_symmetry.space_group_name_H-M   'P 1'
#
loop_
_entity.id
_entity.type
_entity.pdbx_description
1 polymer ?
#
loop_
_entity_poly.entity_id
_entity_poly.type
_entity_poly.pdbx_seq_one_letter_code
_entity_poly.pdbx_strand_id
1 'polypeptide(L)'
;APEQVDELVQPICHTKDDWGYRNKIELEPTVVNGRMRLGMHGVDPSKIVTVDTCPLFDKRFPKALKSVVGALNYLSGSHDLGLERVGIRASRRTKALEVALWTPTGSFPRSQVSRVLADAAHPTSIVRVMSKGEKKARRVSKVEMLAGEGSWTENIAEGQMRLSAPSFFQVNTKGAEILIDLVMEALDPQEDELAVDLYCGAGTFTLPLARRCDFVAAVEAYGPAVRDLRRNAERAGADIDIIGGDAARELPELGELDAFVVDPPRAGLAEGVVASIAAASPRRVAYVSCDASTWARDAARFEQEGYRLIRATPVDLFPQTYHVEVVSIFERSGS
;
A
#
# COMPACT_ATOMS: atom_id res chain seq x y z
N ALA A 1 14.98 -8.79 29.52
CA ALA A 1 14.54 -9.98 30.27
C ALA A 1 13.18 -10.40 29.69
N PRO A 2 12.75 -11.71 29.77
CA PRO A 2 11.44 -12.15 29.24
C PRO A 2 10.26 -11.34 29.79
N GLU A 3 10.30 -10.96 31.06
CA GLU A 3 9.29 -10.15 31.73
C GLU A 3 9.08 -8.77 31.09
N GLN A 4 10.12 -8.14 30.54
CA GLN A 4 10.02 -6.86 29.83
C GLN A 4 9.33 -6.99 28.48
N VAL A 5 9.41 -8.14 27.82
CA VAL A 5 8.76 -8.37 26.53
C VAL A 5 7.24 -8.38 26.68
N ASP A 6 6.73 -9.02 27.73
CA ASP A 6 5.29 -9.12 28.00
C ASP A 6 4.64 -7.77 28.36
N GLU A 7 5.43 -6.80 28.84
CA GLU A 7 4.96 -5.43 29.11
C GLU A 7 4.92 -4.58 27.83
N LEU A 8 5.85 -4.81 26.91
CA LEU A 8 5.99 -4.02 25.69
C LEU A 8 5.09 -4.51 24.55
N VAL A 9 4.92 -5.83 24.43
CA VAL A 9 4.12 -6.43 23.36
C VAL A 9 2.66 -6.52 23.78
N GLN A 10 1.83 -5.78 23.04
CA GLN A 10 0.39 -5.75 23.28
C GLN A 10 -0.31 -6.97 22.66
N PRO A 11 -1.54 -7.30 23.09
CA PRO A 11 -2.34 -8.30 22.41
C PRO A 11 -2.52 -7.97 20.93
N ILE A 12 -2.55 -9.03 20.08
CA ILE A 12 -2.72 -8.85 18.63
C ILE A 12 -4.10 -8.26 18.31
N CYS A 13 -4.09 -7.21 17.49
CA CYS A 13 -5.31 -6.63 16.92
C CYS A 13 -5.72 -7.36 15.66
N HIS A 14 -7.03 -7.60 15.47
CA HIS A 14 -7.55 -8.27 14.28
C HIS A 14 -8.87 -7.67 13.80
N THR A 15 -9.17 -7.81 12.51
CA THR A 15 -10.32 -7.16 11.86
C THR A 15 -11.64 -7.91 12.00
N LYS A 16 -11.67 -9.09 12.60
CA LYS A 16 -12.80 -10.03 12.66
C LYS A 16 -13.26 -10.60 11.31
N ASP A 17 -12.59 -10.25 10.19
CA ASP A 17 -12.85 -10.80 8.87
C ASP A 17 -11.70 -11.75 8.49
N ASP A 18 -11.85 -13.06 8.74
CA ASP A 18 -10.83 -14.07 8.38
C ASP A 18 -10.77 -14.32 6.87
N TRP A 19 -11.85 -14.05 6.16
CA TRP A 19 -12.03 -14.28 4.74
C TRP A 19 -12.70 -13.09 4.04
N GLY A 20 -12.44 -12.93 2.75
CA GLY A 20 -13.08 -11.91 1.93
C GLY A 20 -12.73 -10.47 2.34
N TYR A 21 -11.56 -10.27 2.92
CA TYR A 21 -11.11 -8.97 3.39
C TYR A 21 -10.28 -8.22 2.35
N ARG A 22 -9.66 -8.93 1.38
CA ARG A 22 -8.77 -8.33 0.41
C ARG A 22 -9.53 -7.46 -0.59
N ASN A 23 -9.14 -6.20 -0.64
CA ASN A 23 -9.60 -5.25 -1.65
C ASN A 23 -8.82 -5.34 -2.96
N LYS A 24 -7.70 -6.07 -3.02
CA LYS A 24 -6.84 -6.20 -4.20
C LYS A 24 -6.37 -7.63 -4.42
N ILE A 25 -6.36 -8.05 -5.68
CA ILE A 25 -5.71 -9.27 -6.15
C ILE A 25 -4.88 -8.93 -7.39
N GLU A 26 -3.71 -9.54 -7.50
CA GLU A 26 -2.84 -9.44 -8.68
C GLU A 26 -2.58 -10.82 -9.26
N LEU A 27 -2.68 -10.94 -10.58
CA LEU A 27 -2.55 -12.17 -11.32
C LEU A 27 -1.52 -12.01 -12.42
N GLU A 28 -0.78 -13.08 -12.71
CA GLU A 28 0.13 -13.14 -13.85
C GLU A 28 -0.41 -14.11 -14.92
N PRO A 29 -0.16 -13.80 -16.21
CA PRO A 29 -0.54 -14.69 -17.29
C PRO A 29 0.37 -15.92 -17.35
N THR A 30 -0.20 -17.05 -17.65
CA THR A 30 0.48 -18.31 -17.94
C THR A 30 -0.21 -19.02 -19.11
N VAL A 31 0.44 -19.99 -19.72
CA VAL A 31 -0.16 -20.78 -20.82
C VAL A 31 -0.42 -22.19 -20.34
N VAL A 32 -1.68 -22.63 -20.44
CA VAL A 32 -2.11 -23.99 -20.11
C VAL A 32 -2.86 -24.56 -21.32
N ASN A 33 -2.39 -25.68 -21.84
CA ASN A 33 -2.95 -26.33 -23.02
C ASN A 33 -3.12 -25.38 -24.22
N GLY A 34 -2.11 -24.54 -24.49
CA GLY A 34 -2.10 -23.57 -25.59
C GLY A 34 -3.03 -22.36 -25.42
N ARG A 35 -3.61 -22.18 -24.25
CA ARG A 35 -4.50 -21.04 -23.93
C ARG A 35 -3.94 -20.22 -22.78
N MET A 36 -4.04 -18.92 -22.90
CA MET A 36 -3.70 -18.02 -21.79
C MET A 36 -4.64 -18.30 -20.59
N ARG A 37 -4.05 -18.34 -19.42
CA ARG A 37 -4.72 -18.39 -18.11
C ARG A 37 -4.08 -17.34 -17.20
N LEU A 38 -4.80 -16.93 -16.20
CA LEU A 38 -4.30 -16.05 -15.13
C LEU A 38 -4.17 -16.86 -13.85
N GLY A 39 -3.13 -16.55 -13.08
CA GLY A 39 -2.87 -17.23 -11.83
C GLY A 39 -1.96 -16.44 -10.90
N MET A 40 -1.58 -17.07 -9.81
CA MET A 40 -0.67 -16.55 -8.80
C MET A 40 0.54 -17.48 -8.65
N HIS A 41 1.65 -16.96 -8.17
CA HIS A 41 2.79 -17.79 -7.77
C HIS A 41 2.36 -18.76 -6.67
N GLY A 42 2.70 -20.04 -6.85
CA GLY A 42 2.48 -21.09 -5.86
C GLY A 42 3.56 -21.13 -4.78
N VAL A 43 3.58 -22.22 -4.01
CA VAL A 43 4.66 -22.51 -3.03
C VAL A 43 6.03 -22.56 -3.74
N ASP A 44 6.05 -23.11 -4.95
CA ASP A 44 7.19 -22.99 -5.88
C ASP A 44 7.05 -21.66 -6.66
N PRO A 45 7.91 -20.65 -6.38
CA PRO A 45 7.80 -19.34 -7.00
C PRO A 45 7.98 -19.35 -8.53
N SER A 46 8.52 -20.42 -9.09
CA SER A 46 8.70 -20.59 -10.55
C SER A 46 7.39 -21.00 -11.26
N LYS A 47 6.37 -21.43 -10.49
CA LYS A 47 5.11 -21.95 -11.02
C LYS A 47 3.96 -21.02 -10.74
N ILE A 48 3.18 -20.73 -11.77
CA ILE A 48 1.92 -20.00 -11.66
C ILE A 48 0.78 -21.02 -11.55
N VAL A 49 0.04 -20.95 -10.45
CA VAL A 49 -1.18 -21.73 -10.22
C VAL A 49 -2.36 -20.92 -10.73
N THR A 50 -3.10 -21.48 -11.67
CA THR A 50 -4.29 -20.80 -12.21
C THR A 50 -5.38 -20.68 -11.17
N VAL A 51 -6.05 -19.52 -11.13
CA VAL A 51 -7.10 -19.24 -10.16
C VAL A 51 -8.33 -18.64 -10.87
N ASP A 52 -9.49 -19.18 -10.56
CA ASP A 52 -10.79 -18.66 -11.00
C ASP A 52 -11.56 -17.99 -9.84
N THR A 53 -11.15 -18.28 -8.61
CA THR A 53 -11.73 -17.72 -7.38
C THR A 53 -10.64 -17.50 -6.35
N CYS A 54 -10.86 -16.55 -5.45
CA CYS A 54 -9.98 -16.33 -4.30
C CYS A 54 -10.85 -16.08 -3.05
N PRO A 55 -10.79 -16.95 -2.04
CA PRO A 55 -11.60 -16.80 -0.83
C PRO A 55 -11.19 -15.58 0.01
N LEU A 56 -10.00 -15.05 -0.20
CA LEU A 56 -9.54 -13.83 0.47
C LEU A 56 -10.05 -12.54 -0.19
N PHE A 57 -10.40 -12.59 -1.51
CA PHE A 57 -10.90 -11.42 -2.23
C PHE A 57 -12.29 -11.02 -1.76
N ASP A 58 -12.61 -9.73 -1.84
CA ASP A 58 -13.83 -9.15 -1.29
C ASP A 58 -15.09 -9.94 -1.71
N LYS A 59 -15.76 -10.53 -0.74
CA LYS A 59 -16.95 -11.38 -0.93
C LYS A 59 -18.16 -10.68 -1.54
N ARG A 60 -18.16 -9.34 -1.60
CA ARG A 60 -19.21 -8.56 -2.29
C ARG A 60 -19.03 -8.54 -3.81
N PHE A 61 -17.84 -8.93 -4.27
CA PHE A 61 -17.52 -9.05 -5.70
C PHE A 61 -17.26 -10.51 -6.12
N PRO A 62 -18.15 -11.45 -5.81
CA PRO A 62 -17.87 -12.89 -5.92
C PRO A 62 -17.62 -13.34 -7.37
N LYS A 63 -18.13 -12.58 -8.34
CA LYS A 63 -18.00 -12.88 -9.77
C LYS A 63 -16.88 -12.09 -10.45
N ALA A 64 -16.36 -11.04 -9.83
CA ALA A 64 -15.43 -10.11 -10.48
C ALA A 64 -14.20 -10.82 -11.05
N LEU A 65 -13.52 -11.63 -10.21
CA LEU A 65 -12.33 -12.37 -10.63
C LEU A 65 -12.64 -13.29 -11.82
N LYS A 66 -13.67 -14.13 -11.72
CA LYS A 66 -14.06 -15.06 -12.77
C LYS A 66 -14.46 -14.34 -14.06
N SER A 67 -15.19 -13.23 -13.97
CA SER A 67 -15.61 -12.42 -15.12
C SER A 67 -14.41 -11.80 -15.84
N VAL A 68 -13.49 -11.20 -15.09
CA VAL A 68 -12.26 -10.59 -15.65
C VAL A 68 -11.39 -11.66 -16.31
N VAL A 69 -11.13 -12.77 -15.60
CA VAL A 69 -10.35 -13.90 -16.15
C VAL A 69 -10.98 -14.44 -17.41
N GLY A 70 -12.32 -14.66 -17.42
CA GLY A 70 -13.05 -15.13 -18.58
C GLY A 70 -12.96 -14.17 -19.77
N ALA A 71 -13.15 -12.87 -19.54
CA ALA A 71 -13.04 -11.84 -20.57
C ALA A 71 -11.66 -11.78 -21.20
N LEU A 72 -10.59 -11.81 -20.38
CA LEU A 72 -9.22 -11.77 -20.87
C LEU A 72 -8.82 -13.05 -21.60
N ASN A 73 -9.28 -14.21 -21.13
CA ASN A 73 -9.09 -15.49 -21.84
C ASN A 73 -9.78 -15.48 -23.21
N TYR A 74 -10.98 -14.92 -23.31
CA TYR A 74 -11.69 -14.76 -24.58
C TYR A 74 -10.91 -13.85 -25.54
N LEU A 75 -10.48 -12.69 -25.07
CA LEU A 75 -9.73 -11.71 -25.86
C LEU A 75 -8.39 -12.27 -26.35
N SER A 76 -7.69 -13.03 -25.52
CA SER A 76 -6.39 -13.63 -25.87
C SER A 76 -6.50 -14.71 -26.94
N GLY A 77 -7.69 -15.23 -27.22
CA GLY A 77 -7.95 -16.16 -28.34
C GLY A 77 -7.83 -15.49 -29.72
N SER A 78 -7.96 -14.16 -29.81
CA SER A 78 -7.90 -13.42 -31.07
C SER A 78 -6.86 -12.28 -31.09
N HIS A 79 -6.27 -11.94 -29.93
CA HIS A 79 -5.30 -10.86 -29.80
C HIS A 79 -4.18 -11.26 -28.85
N ASP A 80 -2.96 -10.94 -29.22
CA ASP A 80 -1.88 -10.86 -28.23
C ASP A 80 -2.03 -9.56 -27.44
N LEU A 81 -2.46 -9.67 -26.19
CA LEU A 81 -2.66 -8.54 -25.30
C LEU A 81 -1.35 -8.03 -24.66
N GLY A 82 -0.25 -8.78 -24.78
CA GLY A 82 1.02 -8.46 -24.14
C GLY A 82 0.89 -8.31 -22.62
N LEU A 83 -0.04 -9.07 -21.99
CA LEU A 83 -0.27 -8.97 -20.56
C LEU A 83 0.93 -9.46 -19.77
N GLU A 84 1.37 -8.66 -18.81
CA GLU A 84 2.42 -8.98 -17.86
C GLU A 84 1.86 -9.23 -16.47
N ARG A 85 0.79 -8.52 -16.12
CA ARG A 85 0.08 -8.62 -14.84
C ARG A 85 -1.33 -8.04 -14.99
N VAL A 86 -2.25 -8.56 -14.23
CA VAL A 86 -3.62 -8.06 -14.11
C VAL A 86 -3.91 -7.78 -12.63
N GLY A 87 -4.27 -6.55 -12.31
CA GLY A 87 -4.74 -6.16 -10.99
C GLY A 87 -6.25 -5.96 -10.99
N ILE A 88 -6.89 -6.46 -9.95
CA ILE A 88 -8.32 -6.23 -9.71
C ILE A 88 -8.43 -5.64 -8.32
N ARG A 89 -8.99 -4.43 -8.20
CA ARG A 89 -9.31 -3.77 -6.94
C ARG A 89 -10.80 -3.63 -6.76
N ALA A 90 -11.29 -3.90 -5.57
CA ALA A 90 -12.68 -3.78 -5.21
C ALA A 90 -12.85 -3.05 -3.88
N SER A 91 -13.80 -2.13 -3.80
CA SER A 91 -14.20 -1.49 -2.55
C SER A 91 -15.66 -1.77 -2.24
N ARG A 92 -15.91 -2.42 -1.11
CA ARG A 92 -17.28 -2.64 -0.62
C ARG A 92 -17.95 -1.36 -0.15
N ARG A 93 -17.18 -0.33 0.16
CA ARG A 93 -17.67 0.95 0.72
C ARG A 93 -18.10 1.90 -0.38
N THR A 94 -17.29 2.02 -1.44
CA THR A 94 -17.59 2.90 -2.58
C THR A 94 -18.26 2.16 -3.74
N LYS A 95 -18.30 0.82 -3.70
CA LYS A 95 -18.70 -0.07 -4.80
C LYS A 95 -17.79 0.02 -6.02
N ALA A 96 -16.62 0.64 -5.88
CA ALA A 96 -15.65 0.73 -6.96
C ALA A 96 -15.05 -0.64 -7.28
N LEU A 97 -14.94 -0.93 -8.58
CA LEU A 97 -14.22 -2.07 -9.13
C LEU A 97 -13.27 -1.57 -10.21
N GLU A 98 -11.96 -1.70 -9.99
CA GLU A 98 -10.94 -1.36 -10.98
C GLU A 98 -10.32 -2.62 -11.57
N VAL A 99 -10.14 -2.63 -12.88
CA VAL A 99 -9.35 -3.62 -13.62
C VAL A 99 -8.16 -2.90 -14.24
N ALA A 100 -6.96 -3.29 -13.83
CA ALA A 100 -5.71 -2.73 -14.31
C ALA A 100 -4.90 -3.79 -15.08
N LEU A 101 -4.46 -3.43 -16.29
CA LEU A 101 -3.74 -4.30 -17.20
C LEU A 101 -2.31 -3.77 -17.39
N TRP A 102 -1.32 -4.48 -16.86
CA TRP A 102 0.10 -4.16 -17.08
C TRP A 102 0.56 -4.77 -18.38
N THR A 103 1.09 -3.92 -19.26
CA THR A 103 1.59 -4.32 -20.58
C THR A 103 2.83 -3.52 -20.94
N PRO A 104 3.67 -3.99 -21.88
CA PRO A 104 4.66 -3.15 -22.53
C PRO A 104 4.00 -1.97 -23.25
N THR A 105 4.78 -1.00 -23.61
CA THR A 105 4.37 0.06 -24.57
C THR A 105 4.18 -0.54 -25.97
N GLY A 106 3.20 -0.05 -26.73
CA GLY A 106 2.94 -0.51 -28.11
C GLY A 106 1.47 -0.56 -28.46
N SER A 107 1.16 -1.20 -29.59
CA SER A 107 -0.20 -1.41 -30.07
C SER A 107 -1.01 -2.21 -29.04
N PHE A 108 -2.29 -1.86 -28.91
CA PHE A 108 -3.19 -2.51 -27.95
C PHE A 108 -4.64 -2.36 -28.43
N PRO A 109 -5.48 -3.41 -28.41
CA PRO A 109 -6.85 -3.36 -28.89
C PRO A 109 -7.80 -2.70 -27.89
N ARG A 110 -7.61 -1.39 -27.62
CA ARG A 110 -8.26 -0.58 -26.57
C ARG A 110 -9.76 -0.74 -26.52
N SER A 111 -10.42 -0.44 -27.66
CA SER A 111 -11.89 -0.43 -27.74
C SER A 111 -12.50 -1.80 -27.49
N GLN A 112 -11.85 -2.86 -27.98
CA GLN A 112 -12.34 -4.21 -27.80
C GLN A 112 -12.15 -4.70 -26.36
N VAL A 113 -10.96 -4.45 -25.78
CA VAL A 113 -10.65 -4.78 -24.37
C VAL A 113 -11.58 -4.03 -23.41
N SER A 114 -11.76 -2.73 -23.63
CA SER A 114 -12.66 -1.90 -22.85
C SER A 114 -14.09 -2.44 -22.88
N ARG A 115 -14.63 -2.69 -24.07
CA ARG A 115 -15.99 -3.19 -24.24
C ARG A 115 -16.20 -4.56 -23.58
N VAL A 116 -15.34 -5.52 -23.87
CA VAL A 116 -15.49 -6.90 -23.35
C VAL A 116 -15.36 -6.96 -21.83
N LEU A 117 -14.44 -6.19 -21.24
CA LEU A 117 -14.31 -6.11 -19.79
C LEU A 117 -15.49 -5.37 -19.16
N ALA A 118 -15.97 -4.29 -19.77
CA ALA A 118 -17.14 -3.57 -19.29
C ALA A 118 -18.39 -4.45 -19.27
N ASP A 119 -18.62 -5.19 -20.34
CA ASP A 119 -19.78 -6.11 -20.47
C ASP A 119 -19.70 -7.29 -19.49
N ALA A 120 -18.48 -7.82 -19.24
CA ALA A 120 -18.30 -9.03 -18.42
C ALA A 120 -18.28 -8.76 -16.91
N ALA A 121 -17.68 -7.66 -16.47
CA ALA A 121 -17.38 -7.41 -15.06
C ALA A 121 -17.98 -6.10 -14.51
N HIS A 122 -18.51 -5.23 -15.37
CA HIS A 122 -19.06 -3.93 -15.01
C HIS A 122 -18.15 -3.09 -14.07
N PRO A 123 -16.86 -2.95 -14.39
CA PRO A 123 -15.94 -2.20 -13.54
C PRO A 123 -16.25 -0.69 -13.63
N THR A 124 -15.96 0.03 -12.53
CA THR A 124 -16.01 1.49 -12.50
C THR A 124 -14.80 2.12 -13.18
N SER A 125 -13.73 1.35 -13.32
CA SER A 125 -12.48 1.79 -13.93
C SER A 125 -11.77 0.64 -14.64
N ILE A 126 -11.32 0.90 -15.88
CA ILE A 126 -10.42 0.03 -16.64
C ILE A 126 -9.22 0.85 -17.05
N VAL A 127 -8.02 0.45 -16.64
CA VAL A 127 -6.79 1.15 -16.97
C VAL A 127 -5.74 0.20 -17.56
N ARG A 128 -4.93 0.74 -18.46
CA ARG A 128 -3.73 0.11 -18.95
C ARG A 128 -2.52 0.79 -18.32
N VAL A 129 -1.70 0.02 -17.62
CA VAL A 129 -0.45 0.47 -17.03
C VAL A 129 0.70 0.04 -17.94
N MET A 130 1.34 0.99 -18.60
CA MET A 130 2.45 0.71 -19.47
C MET A 130 3.76 0.80 -18.70
N SER A 131 4.60 -0.21 -18.84
CA SER A 131 5.93 -0.28 -18.26
C SER A 131 7.02 -0.27 -19.30
N LYS A 132 8.18 0.26 -18.93
CA LYS A 132 9.42 0.26 -19.72
C LYS A 132 10.56 -0.32 -18.89
N GLY A 133 11.55 -0.91 -19.58
CA GLY A 133 12.72 -1.49 -18.97
C GLY A 133 12.67 -3.02 -18.89
N GLU A 134 13.77 -3.63 -18.45
CA GLU A 134 13.87 -5.07 -18.24
C GLU A 134 13.03 -5.55 -17.07
N LYS A 135 12.62 -6.83 -17.05
CA LYS A 135 11.68 -7.41 -16.08
C LYS A 135 12.02 -7.06 -14.62
N LYS A 136 13.29 -6.97 -14.25
CA LYS A 136 13.76 -6.66 -12.89
C LYS A 136 13.83 -5.16 -12.54
N ALA A 137 13.80 -4.27 -13.54
CA ALA A 137 13.96 -2.83 -13.38
C ALA A 137 12.85 -2.03 -14.08
N ARG A 138 11.68 -2.62 -14.23
CA ARG A 138 10.53 -1.99 -14.90
C ARG A 138 10.03 -0.78 -14.14
N ARG A 139 9.84 0.31 -14.87
CA ARG A 139 9.23 1.54 -14.35
C ARG A 139 7.93 1.81 -15.10
N VAL A 140 6.91 2.23 -14.36
CA VAL A 140 5.66 2.72 -14.95
C VAL A 140 5.98 3.96 -15.78
N SER A 141 5.68 3.89 -17.08
CA SER A 141 5.90 5.00 -18.01
C SER A 141 4.63 5.81 -18.25
N LYS A 142 3.46 5.15 -18.25
CA LYS A 142 2.17 5.79 -18.47
C LYS A 142 1.04 4.93 -17.90
N VAL A 143 0.03 5.58 -17.35
CA VAL A 143 -1.28 4.98 -17.07
C VAL A 143 -2.26 5.54 -18.08
N GLU A 144 -2.93 4.68 -18.83
CA GLU A 144 -3.92 5.02 -19.84
C GLU A 144 -5.30 4.56 -19.36
N MET A 145 -6.23 5.49 -19.26
CA MET A 145 -7.63 5.15 -18.98
C MET A 145 -8.26 4.55 -20.23
N LEU A 146 -8.78 3.34 -20.12
CA LEU A 146 -9.53 2.66 -21.18
C LEU A 146 -11.02 2.89 -21.06
N ALA A 147 -11.54 2.90 -19.82
CA ALA A 147 -12.94 3.25 -19.52
C ALA A 147 -13.10 3.69 -18.06
N GLY A 148 -14.17 4.42 -17.79
CA GLY A 148 -14.59 4.83 -16.44
C GLY A 148 -13.73 5.91 -15.83
N GLU A 149 -13.46 5.81 -14.51
CA GLU A 149 -12.86 6.89 -13.71
C GLU A 149 -11.34 7.00 -13.78
N GLY A 150 -10.66 5.98 -14.29
CA GLY A 150 -9.19 5.94 -14.40
C GLY A 150 -8.46 5.77 -13.06
N SER A 151 -9.19 5.45 -11.99
CA SER A 151 -8.66 5.26 -10.64
C SER A 151 -9.65 4.46 -9.80
N TRP A 152 -9.15 3.91 -8.69
CA TRP A 152 -9.95 3.25 -7.68
C TRP A 152 -10.15 4.18 -6.47
N THR A 153 -11.32 4.11 -5.83
CA THR A 153 -11.66 4.89 -4.65
C THR A 153 -11.96 3.98 -3.47
N GLU A 154 -11.50 4.37 -2.29
CA GLU A 154 -11.81 3.71 -1.02
C GLU A 154 -12.18 4.73 0.04
N ASN A 155 -13.16 4.41 0.86
CA ASN A 155 -13.48 5.18 2.06
C ASN A 155 -12.77 4.54 3.26
N ILE A 156 -11.96 5.32 3.93
CA ILE A 156 -11.39 5.01 5.25
C ILE A 156 -12.02 5.95 6.29
N ALA A 157 -11.80 5.70 7.59
CA ALA A 157 -12.39 6.51 8.65
C ALA A 157 -12.11 8.02 8.45
N GLU A 158 -10.93 8.34 7.96
CA GLU A 158 -10.46 9.70 7.74
C GLU A 158 -10.89 10.32 6.40
N GLY A 159 -11.74 9.66 5.62
CA GLY A 159 -12.29 10.20 4.38
C GLY A 159 -12.10 9.31 3.17
N GLN A 160 -12.33 9.86 1.98
CA GLN A 160 -12.20 9.14 0.73
C GLN A 160 -10.80 9.30 0.14
N MET A 161 -10.13 8.17 -0.10
CA MET A 161 -8.89 8.12 -0.87
C MET A 161 -9.17 7.74 -2.32
N ARG A 162 -8.42 8.37 -3.22
CA ARG A 162 -8.38 8.04 -4.65
C ARG A 162 -6.99 7.56 -5.03
N LEU A 163 -6.90 6.39 -5.65
CA LEU A 163 -5.64 5.70 -5.93
C LEU A 163 -5.56 5.29 -7.40
N SER A 164 -4.45 5.59 -8.03
CA SER A 164 -4.12 5.04 -9.33
C SER A 164 -3.66 3.57 -9.22
N ALA A 165 -3.82 2.80 -10.27
CA ALA A 165 -3.51 1.38 -10.27
C ALA A 165 -2.08 1.02 -9.82
N PRO A 166 -1.02 1.80 -10.17
CA PRO A 166 0.33 1.53 -9.71
C PRO A 166 0.57 1.80 -8.23
N SER A 167 -0.22 2.70 -7.61
CA SER A 167 0.00 3.09 -6.21
C SER A 167 -0.33 1.95 -5.26
N PHE A 168 0.43 1.87 -4.19
CA PHE A 168 0.16 0.95 -3.10
C PHE A 168 -1.00 1.45 -2.24
N PHE A 169 -1.74 0.54 -1.68
CA PHE A 169 -2.67 0.71 -0.57
C PHE A 169 -2.80 -0.62 0.15
N GLN A 170 -3.01 -0.60 1.46
CA GLN A 170 -3.18 -1.79 2.28
C GLN A 170 -4.35 -2.65 1.74
N VAL A 171 -4.10 -3.94 1.54
CA VAL A 171 -5.10 -4.84 0.90
C VAL A 171 -6.29 -5.17 1.80
N ASN A 172 -6.21 -4.82 3.08
CA ASN A 172 -7.29 -4.95 4.07
C ASN A 172 -7.64 -3.56 4.60
N THR A 173 -8.73 -2.99 4.11
CA THR A 173 -9.15 -1.62 4.47
C THR A 173 -9.41 -1.46 5.97
N LYS A 174 -10.03 -2.46 6.63
CA LYS A 174 -10.24 -2.43 8.09
C LYS A 174 -8.93 -2.53 8.86
N GLY A 175 -7.99 -3.33 8.36
CA GLY A 175 -6.67 -3.41 8.94
C GLY A 175 -5.90 -2.11 8.81
N ALA A 176 -6.03 -1.42 7.67
CA ALA A 176 -5.45 -0.08 7.51
C ALA A 176 -6.01 0.92 8.54
N GLU A 177 -7.31 0.86 8.84
CA GLU A 177 -7.92 1.70 9.89
C GLU A 177 -7.36 1.37 11.28
N ILE A 178 -7.20 0.09 11.61
CA ILE A 178 -6.56 -0.32 12.87
C ILE A 178 -5.12 0.22 12.95
N LEU A 179 -4.35 0.16 11.87
CA LEU A 179 -3.00 0.73 11.84
C LEU A 179 -3.03 2.24 12.08
N ILE A 180 -3.95 2.96 11.43
CA ILE A 180 -4.12 4.40 11.62
C ILE A 180 -4.47 4.72 13.07
N ASP A 181 -5.45 4.03 13.65
CA ASP A 181 -5.90 4.26 15.02
C ASP A 181 -4.76 4.03 16.02
N LEU A 182 -4.01 2.92 15.88
CA LEU A 182 -2.87 2.59 16.74
C LEU A 182 -1.74 3.62 16.63
N VAL A 183 -1.44 4.07 15.41
CA VAL A 183 -0.42 5.10 15.17
C VAL A 183 -0.84 6.44 15.77
N MET A 184 -2.06 6.91 15.48
CA MET A 184 -2.55 8.20 15.96
C MET A 184 -2.71 8.23 17.47
N GLU A 185 -3.25 7.16 18.09
CA GLU A 185 -3.39 7.04 19.54
C GLU A 185 -2.03 7.07 20.25
N ALA A 186 -1.05 6.32 19.72
CA ALA A 186 0.22 6.16 20.42
C ALA A 186 1.23 7.28 20.14
N LEU A 187 1.16 7.89 18.95
CA LEU A 187 1.94 9.07 18.61
C LEU A 187 1.40 10.30 19.34
N ASP A 188 0.08 10.35 19.55
CA ASP A 188 -0.65 11.45 20.19
C ASP A 188 -0.20 12.82 19.64
N PRO A 189 -0.37 13.06 18.32
CA PRO A 189 0.13 14.27 17.69
C PRO A 189 -0.64 15.50 18.17
N GLN A 190 0.09 16.58 18.49
CA GLN A 190 -0.47 17.84 18.96
C GLN A 190 -0.58 18.84 17.81
N GLU A 191 -1.49 19.82 17.94
CA GLU A 191 -1.80 20.80 16.89
C GLU A 191 -0.56 21.61 16.48
N ASP A 192 0.25 22.06 17.42
CA ASP A 192 1.45 22.88 17.21
C ASP A 192 2.71 22.07 16.85
N GLU A 193 2.62 20.74 16.71
CA GLU A 193 3.75 19.87 16.36
C GLU A 193 4.04 19.83 14.86
N LEU A 194 5.32 19.70 14.56
CA LEU A 194 5.84 19.44 13.22
C LEU A 194 5.92 17.91 13.01
N ALA A 195 4.98 17.35 12.27
CA ALA A 195 4.90 15.92 12.04
C ALA A 195 5.42 15.52 10.66
N VAL A 196 6.02 14.33 10.56
CA VAL A 196 6.51 13.78 9.29
C VAL A 196 5.99 12.37 9.07
N ASP A 197 5.55 12.10 7.84
CA ASP A 197 5.22 10.77 7.32
C ASP A 197 6.25 10.35 6.26
N LEU A 198 7.15 9.42 6.61
CA LEU A 198 8.14 8.86 5.69
C LEU A 198 7.61 7.59 5.04
N TYR A 199 7.87 7.44 3.75
CA TYR A 199 7.30 6.37 2.90
C TYR A 199 5.77 6.46 2.82
N CYS A 200 5.27 7.69 2.76
CA CYS A 200 3.87 8.04 3.00
C CYS A 200 2.88 7.46 1.96
N GLY A 201 3.36 6.93 0.85
CA GLY A 201 2.52 6.36 -0.20
C GLY A 201 1.52 7.38 -0.75
N ALA A 202 0.25 7.01 -0.77
CA ALA A 202 -0.84 7.89 -1.19
C ALA A 202 -1.51 8.66 -0.03
N GLY A 203 -0.91 8.60 1.19
CA GLY A 203 -1.33 9.39 2.33
C GLY A 203 -2.14 8.65 3.40
N THR A 204 -1.91 7.35 3.57
CA THR A 204 -2.64 6.54 4.56
C THR A 204 -2.52 7.10 5.98
N PHE A 205 -1.32 7.52 6.38
CA PHE A 205 -1.07 8.16 7.67
C PHE A 205 -0.98 9.68 7.57
N THR A 206 -0.54 10.21 6.42
CA THR A 206 -0.40 11.65 6.19
C THR A 206 -1.71 12.42 6.38
N LEU A 207 -2.83 11.92 5.82
CA LEU A 207 -4.11 12.62 5.94
C LEU A 207 -4.65 12.65 7.37
N PRO A 208 -4.57 11.56 8.16
CA PRO A 208 -4.84 11.59 9.60
C PRO A 208 -3.96 12.54 10.40
N LEU A 209 -2.67 12.62 10.09
CA LEU A 209 -1.75 13.59 10.73
C LEU A 209 -2.17 15.04 10.42
N ALA A 210 -2.43 15.36 9.17
CA ALA A 210 -2.81 16.70 8.74
C ALA A 210 -4.15 17.22 9.29
N ARG A 211 -4.89 16.38 9.99
CA ARG A 211 -6.09 16.77 10.75
C ARG A 211 -5.80 17.06 12.22
N ARG A 212 -4.60 16.76 12.67
CA ARG A 212 -4.19 16.86 14.08
C ARG A 212 -3.05 17.84 14.30
N CYS A 213 -2.22 18.04 13.26
CA CYS A 213 -1.08 18.95 13.31
C CYS A 213 -1.23 20.04 12.25
N ASP A 214 -0.84 21.26 12.57
CA ASP A 214 -0.83 22.41 11.66
C ASP A 214 0.21 22.25 10.56
N PHE A 215 1.30 21.54 10.82
CA PHE A 215 2.35 21.29 9.84
C PHE A 215 2.63 19.81 9.70
N VAL A 216 2.51 19.32 8.45
CA VAL A 216 2.87 17.93 8.09
C VAL A 216 3.73 17.91 6.84
N ALA A 217 4.91 17.31 6.93
CA ALA A 217 5.71 16.93 5.77
C ALA A 217 5.48 15.45 5.41
N ALA A 218 5.45 15.14 4.13
CA ALA A 218 5.23 13.80 3.62
C ALA A 218 6.25 13.44 2.53
N VAL A 219 7.06 12.41 2.76
CA VAL A 219 8.15 12.03 1.85
C VAL A 219 7.84 10.69 1.17
N GLU A 220 7.85 10.67 -0.16
CA GLU A 220 7.59 9.48 -0.97
C GLU A 220 8.41 9.49 -2.26
N ALA A 221 9.12 8.40 -2.52
CA ALA A 221 9.95 8.27 -3.71
C ALA A 221 9.17 7.87 -4.97
N TYR A 222 8.04 7.17 -4.82
CA TYR A 222 7.29 6.64 -5.94
C TYR A 222 6.35 7.67 -6.56
N GLY A 223 6.73 8.22 -7.70
CA GLY A 223 6.01 9.32 -8.36
C GLY A 223 4.49 9.14 -8.57
N PRO A 224 3.96 7.95 -8.91
CA PRO A 224 2.50 7.74 -8.92
C PRO A 224 1.84 7.96 -7.58
N ALA A 225 2.44 7.49 -6.47
CA ALA A 225 1.92 7.68 -5.13
C ALA A 225 1.96 9.15 -4.71
N VAL A 226 3.04 9.86 -5.00
CA VAL A 226 3.15 11.33 -4.79
C VAL A 226 2.01 12.08 -5.49
N ARG A 227 1.69 11.71 -6.74
CA ARG A 227 0.58 12.34 -7.46
C ARG A 227 -0.79 12.03 -6.84
N ASP A 228 -0.96 10.81 -6.35
CA ASP A 228 -2.20 10.41 -5.67
C ASP A 228 -2.33 11.11 -4.33
N LEU A 229 -1.24 11.24 -3.55
CA LEU A 229 -1.22 12.00 -2.30
C LEU A 229 -1.61 13.47 -2.52
N ARG A 230 -1.03 14.15 -3.52
CA ARG A 230 -1.40 15.54 -3.83
C ARG A 230 -2.89 15.69 -4.11
N ARG A 231 -3.49 14.78 -4.89
CA ARG A 231 -4.94 14.79 -5.18
C ARG A 231 -5.77 14.50 -3.92
N ASN A 232 -5.32 13.59 -3.08
CA ASN A 232 -6.00 13.24 -1.84
C ASN A 232 -5.93 14.39 -0.83
N ALA A 233 -4.78 15.07 -0.70
CA ALA A 233 -4.61 16.27 0.13
C ALA A 233 -5.51 17.41 -0.36
N GLU A 234 -5.50 17.72 -1.66
CA GLU A 234 -6.38 18.74 -2.26
C GLU A 234 -7.87 18.45 -1.97
N ARG A 235 -8.31 17.21 -2.14
CA ARG A 235 -9.69 16.78 -1.86
C ARG A 235 -10.06 16.86 -0.38
N ALA A 236 -9.11 16.62 0.51
CA ALA A 236 -9.29 16.72 1.95
C ALA A 236 -9.20 18.19 2.45
N GLY A 237 -8.78 19.13 1.61
CA GLY A 237 -8.47 20.50 2.01
C GLY A 237 -7.30 20.57 3.00
N ALA A 238 -6.38 19.59 2.96
CA ALA A 238 -5.25 19.48 3.85
C ALA A 238 -4.03 20.20 3.27
N ASP A 239 -3.39 21.03 4.09
CA ASP A 239 -2.11 21.66 3.76
C ASP A 239 -0.98 20.74 4.20
N ILE A 240 -0.22 20.23 3.23
CA ILE A 240 0.82 19.22 3.44
C ILE A 240 2.01 19.56 2.55
N ASP A 241 3.19 19.61 3.13
CA ASP A 241 4.44 19.70 2.36
C ASP A 241 4.80 18.32 1.77
N ILE A 242 4.47 18.13 0.49
CA ILE A 242 4.63 16.84 -0.21
C ILE A 242 5.92 16.82 -1.00
N ILE A 243 6.89 16.04 -0.52
CA ILE A 243 8.24 15.92 -1.04
C ILE A 243 8.37 14.62 -1.82
N GLY A 244 8.63 14.75 -3.13
CA GLY A 244 8.87 13.59 -4.00
C GLY A 244 10.35 13.23 -4.04
N GLY A 245 10.80 12.34 -3.16
CA GLY A 245 12.20 11.98 -3.06
C GLY A 245 12.46 10.76 -2.18
N ASP A 246 13.72 10.37 -2.09
CA ASP A 246 14.17 9.28 -1.21
C ASP A 246 14.30 9.78 0.24
N ALA A 247 13.74 9.03 1.19
CA ALA A 247 13.69 9.43 2.60
C ALA A 247 15.10 9.71 3.20
N ALA A 248 16.11 8.92 2.85
CA ALA A 248 17.46 9.10 3.34
C ALA A 248 18.10 10.41 2.85
N ARG A 249 17.67 10.89 1.68
CA ARG A 249 18.17 12.11 1.08
C ARG A 249 17.41 13.36 1.54
N GLU A 250 16.09 13.27 1.58
CA GLU A 250 15.22 14.43 1.83
C GLU A 250 15.12 14.78 3.32
N LEU A 251 15.14 13.77 4.21
CA LEU A 251 14.96 13.97 5.65
C LEU A 251 15.96 14.94 6.30
N PRO A 252 17.28 14.92 6.00
CA PRO A 252 18.23 15.86 6.60
C PRO A 252 17.94 17.34 6.33
N GLU A 253 17.17 17.66 5.29
CA GLU A 253 16.81 19.03 4.90
C GLU A 253 15.60 19.58 5.66
N LEU A 254 14.87 18.72 6.42
CA LEU A 254 13.62 19.11 7.09
C LEU A 254 13.83 19.79 8.46
N GLY A 255 15.01 19.67 9.05
CA GLY A 255 15.32 20.29 10.34
C GLY A 255 14.76 19.53 11.55
N GLU A 256 14.46 20.26 12.62
CA GLU A 256 13.86 19.69 13.84
C GLU A 256 12.38 19.36 13.63
N LEU A 257 11.95 18.21 14.15
CA LEU A 257 10.61 17.67 13.94
C LEU A 257 10.15 16.94 15.21
N ASP A 258 8.87 17.04 15.55
CA ASP A 258 8.35 16.57 16.85
C ASP A 258 7.87 15.12 16.82
N ALA A 259 7.29 14.70 15.71
CA ALA A 259 6.65 13.40 15.59
C ALA A 259 6.87 12.76 14.21
N PHE A 260 7.14 11.46 14.19
CA PHE A 260 7.36 10.70 12.97
C PHE A 260 6.42 9.50 12.84
N VAL A 261 5.90 9.31 11.64
CA VAL A 261 5.38 8.03 11.17
C VAL A 261 6.31 7.48 10.10
N VAL A 262 6.66 6.21 10.20
CA VAL A 262 7.46 5.51 9.20
C VAL A 262 6.83 4.16 8.85
N ASP A 263 6.49 3.94 7.57
CA ASP A 263 5.94 2.68 7.03
C ASP A 263 6.83 2.21 5.86
N PRO A 264 8.07 1.76 6.13
CA PRO A 264 9.03 1.41 5.10
C PRO A 264 8.65 0.10 4.38
N PRO A 265 9.22 -0.16 3.20
CA PRO A 265 9.08 -1.45 2.52
C PRO A 265 9.69 -2.60 3.35
N ARG A 266 9.44 -3.85 2.95
CA ARG A 266 9.94 -5.06 3.62
C ARG A 266 11.45 -5.07 3.94
N ALA A 267 12.24 -4.33 3.19
CA ALA A 267 13.68 -4.17 3.45
C ALA A 267 13.99 -3.39 4.73
N GLY A 268 12.98 -2.76 5.35
CA GLY A 268 13.13 -1.86 6.48
C GLY A 268 13.73 -0.51 6.08
N LEU A 269 14.20 0.23 7.06
CA LEU A 269 14.83 1.54 6.86
C LEU A 269 16.21 1.40 6.21
N ALA A 270 16.49 2.28 5.26
CA ALA A 270 17.80 2.38 4.63
C ALA A 270 18.86 2.80 5.66
N GLU A 271 20.12 2.55 5.32
CA GLU A 271 21.24 2.98 6.15
C GLU A 271 21.22 4.51 6.32
N GLY A 272 21.47 4.97 7.54
CA GLY A 272 21.47 6.40 7.89
C GLY A 272 20.10 7.01 8.19
N VAL A 273 18.97 6.41 7.77
CA VAL A 273 17.64 6.99 8.01
C VAL A 273 17.35 7.11 9.51
N VAL A 274 17.65 6.08 10.30
CA VAL A 274 17.43 6.13 11.76
C VAL A 274 18.26 7.25 12.41
N ALA A 275 19.53 7.41 12.02
CA ALA A 275 20.40 8.48 12.51
C ALA A 275 19.85 9.87 12.10
N SER A 276 19.31 10.01 10.88
CA SER A 276 18.69 11.27 10.43
C SER A 276 17.40 11.58 11.20
N ILE A 277 16.56 10.55 11.51
CA ILE A 277 15.39 10.71 12.40
C ILE A 277 15.86 11.18 13.79
N ALA A 278 16.90 10.56 14.36
CA ALA A 278 17.42 10.94 15.66
C ALA A 278 17.99 12.35 15.68
N ALA A 279 18.64 12.77 14.60
CA ALA A 279 19.15 14.14 14.44
C ALA A 279 18.04 15.19 14.41
N ALA A 280 16.87 14.87 13.81
CA ALA A 280 15.67 15.72 13.85
C ALA A 280 15.01 15.78 15.24
N SER A 281 15.45 14.93 16.16
CA SER A 281 15.12 14.96 17.59
C SER A 281 13.65 14.76 17.98
N PRO A 282 12.84 13.94 17.27
CA PRO A 282 11.43 13.77 17.61
C PRO A 282 11.24 13.19 19.01
N ARG A 283 10.15 13.59 19.67
CA ARG A 283 9.77 12.99 20.96
C ARG A 283 9.32 11.54 20.79
N ARG A 284 8.62 11.22 19.67
CA ARG A 284 8.12 9.89 19.35
C ARG A 284 8.24 9.56 17.87
N VAL A 285 8.46 8.27 17.61
CA VAL A 285 8.44 7.68 16.28
C VAL A 285 7.46 6.49 16.29
N ALA A 286 6.43 6.53 15.46
CA ALA A 286 5.57 5.40 15.15
C ALA A 286 6.14 4.65 13.96
N TYR A 287 6.54 3.39 14.16
CA TYR A 287 7.13 2.54 13.13
C TYR A 287 6.19 1.38 12.81
N VAL A 288 5.66 1.36 11.59
CA VAL A 288 4.84 0.27 11.04
C VAL A 288 5.74 -0.68 10.26
N SER A 289 5.70 -1.97 10.53
CA SER A 289 6.56 -2.96 9.88
C SER A 289 5.84 -4.26 9.55
N CYS A 290 6.07 -4.76 8.35
CA CYS A 290 5.55 -6.04 7.87
C CYS A 290 6.57 -7.20 7.94
N ASP A 291 7.78 -6.97 8.46
CA ASP A 291 8.85 -7.97 8.54
C ASP A 291 9.60 -7.90 9.87
N ALA A 292 9.49 -8.94 10.67
CA ALA A 292 10.07 -9.00 12.02
C ALA A 292 11.61 -8.93 12.01
N SER A 293 12.28 -9.42 10.97
CA SER A 293 13.74 -9.46 10.92
C SER A 293 14.32 -8.07 10.67
N THR A 294 13.74 -7.33 9.72
CA THR A 294 14.15 -5.97 9.42
C THR A 294 13.72 -5.02 10.52
N TRP A 295 12.55 -5.24 11.14
CA TRP A 295 12.09 -4.52 12.32
C TRP A 295 13.09 -4.64 13.49
N ALA A 296 13.52 -5.85 13.82
CA ALA A 296 14.46 -6.07 14.93
C ALA A 296 15.81 -5.36 14.70
N ARG A 297 16.30 -5.36 13.45
CA ARG A 297 17.49 -4.62 13.06
C ARG A 297 17.30 -3.11 13.26
N ASP A 298 16.17 -2.57 12.82
CA ASP A 298 15.93 -1.13 12.87
C ASP A 298 15.60 -0.68 14.31
N ALA A 299 14.91 -1.52 15.11
CA ALA A 299 14.70 -1.28 16.53
C ALA A 299 16.03 -1.16 17.30
N ALA A 300 17.00 -2.05 17.03
CA ALA A 300 18.32 -1.97 17.62
C ALA A 300 19.08 -0.68 17.21
N ARG A 301 18.86 -0.17 16.00
CA ARG A 301 19.41 1.12 15.55
C ARG A 301 18.78 2.30 16.28
N PHE A 302 17.46 2.30 16.49
CA PHE A 302 16.79 3.31 17.30
C PHE A 302 17.31 3.35 18.74
N GLU A 303 17.56 2.18 19.35
CA GLU A 303 18.14 2.08 20.69
C GLU A 303 19.54 2.68 20.73
N GLN A 304 20.39 2.43 19.73
CA GLN A 304 21.74 3.03 19.62
C GLN A 304 21.70 4.55 19.48
N GLU A 305 20.65 5.10 18.87
CA GLU A 305 20.45 6.54 18.71
C GLU A 305 19.69 7.18 19.91
N GLY A 306 19.54 6.45 21.03
CA GLY A 306 18.95 6.98 22.26
C GLY A 306 17.43 6.96 22.32
N TYR A 307 16.76 6.15 21.48
CA TYR A 307 15.32 5.88 21.55
C TYR A 307 15.06 4.54 22.22
N ARG A 308 14.04 4.47 23.04
CA ARG A 308 13.58 3.20 23.63
C ARG A 308 12.26 2.76 23.01
N LEU A 309 12.08 1.49 22.76
CA LEU A 309 10.79 0.91 22.45
C LEU A 309 9.89 0.97 23.69
N ILE A 310 8.75 1.61 23.57
CA ILE A 310 7.77 1.71 24.66
C ILE A 310 6.51 0.87 24.44
N ARG A 311 6.19 0.54 23.18
CA ARG A 311 5.03 -0.29 22.83
C ARG A 311 5.25 -0.97 21.48
N ALA A 312 4.85 -2.22 21.35
CA ALA A 312 4.76 -2.94 20.09
C ALA A 312 3.39 -3.65 20.02
N THR A 313 2.57 -3.31 19.04
CA THR A 313 1.23 -3.87 18.87
C THR A 313 1.18 -4.65 17.56
N PRO A 314 1.11 -5.99 17.60
CA PRO A 314 0.91 -6.80 16.41
C PRO A 314 -0.50 -6.60 15.84
N VAL A 315 -0.61 -6.64 14.52
CA VAL A 315 -1.88 -6.53 13.79
C VAL A 315 -1.99 -7.67 12.79
N ASP A 316 -3.02 -8.49 12.91
CA ASP A 316 -3.37 -9.51 11.90
C ASP A 316 -4.05 -8.82 10.70
N LEU A 317 -3.22 -8.18 9.87
CA LEU A 317 -3.64 -7.49 8.65
C LEU A 317 -3.97 -8.48 7.53
N PHE A 318 -3.34 -9.67 7.56
CA PHE A 318 -3.40 -10.69 6.53
C PHE A 318 -3.87 -12.04 7.06
N PRO A 319 -5.10 -12.15 7.60
CA PRO A 319 -5.64 -13.43 8.07
C PRO A 319 -5.45 -14.55 7.05
N GLN A 320 -5.25 -15.77 7.53
CA GLN A 320 -4.94 -16.96 6.73
C GLN A 320 -3.55 -16.93 6.04
N THR A 321 -2.65 -16.06 6.48
CA THR A 321 -1.25 -16.05 6.05
C THR A 321 -0.32 -15.98 7.27
N TYR A 322 0.97 -16.14 7.08
CA TYR A 322 1.97 -16.01 8.16
C TYR A 322 2.47 -14.56 8.35
N HIS A 323 1.95 -13.63 7.57
CA HIS A 323 2.35 -12.22 7.67
C HIS A 323 1.62 -11.52 8.81
N VAL A 324 2.38 -10.77 9.59
CA VAL A 324 1.89 -9.92 10.68
C VAL A 324 2.48 -8.53 10.50
N GLU A 325 1.65 -7.51 10.66
CA GLU A 325 2.12 -6.13 10.80
C GLU A 325 2.37 -5.81 12.27
N VAL A 326 3.32 -4.93 12.55
CA VAL A 326 3.60 -4.47 13.92
C VAL A 326 3.64 -2.95 13.92
N VAL A 327 2.85 -2.32 14.78
CA VAL A 327 2.97 -0.89 15.10
C VAL A 327 3.82 -0.76 16.35
N SER A 328 4.97 -0.14 16.22
CA SER A 328 5.93 0.07 17.31
C SER A 328 6.12 1.55 17.59
N ILE A 329 6.19 1.90 18.86
CA ILE A 329 6.40 3.27 19.31
C ILE A 329 7.75 3.36 19.99
N PHE A 330 8.58 4.23 19.46
CA PHE A 330 9.86 4.59 20.03
C PHE A 330 9.76 5.99 20.63
N GLU A 331 10.28 6.17 21.83
CA GLU A 331 10.31 7.43 22.56
C GLU A 331 11.74 7.79 22.89
N ARG A 332 12.07 9.07 22.82
CA ARG A 332 13.40 9.56 23.12
C ARG A 332 13.71 9.35 24.60
N SER A 333 14.88 8.77 24.91
CA SER A 333 15.31 8.53 26.28
C SER A 333 15.69 9.86 26.94
N GLY A 334 15.01 10.22 28.05
CA GLY A 334 15.30 11.45 28.81
C GLY A 334 14.45 12.66 28.44
N SER A 335 13.36 12.49 27.66
CA SER A 335 12.30 13.49 27.50
C SER A 335 11.27 13.42 28.63
#